data_0b2b1ba4095ea18f5ae1819b4a7a6d83
#
_entry.id   0b2b1ba4095ea18f5ae1819b4a7a6d83
#
_cell.length_a   1.000
_cell.length_b   1.000
_cell.length_c   1.000
_cell.angle_alpha   90.00
_cell.angle_beta   90.00
_cell.angle_gamma   90.00
#
_symmetry.space_group_name_H-M   'P 1'
#
loop_
_entity.id
_entity.type
_entity.pdbx_description
1 polymer ?
#
loop_
_entity_poly.entity_id
_entity_poly.type
_entity_poly.pdbx_seq_one_letter_code
_entity_poly.pdbx_strand_id
1 'polypeptide(L)'
;VSAWRNGMNNALPLAPVFSLTALVKACQVVASYAPLGNTSAAAPAKLHFFSGLWSNLADTFWGSPANIAAWVSVPVATSIIVNTNIDERVNTAVSRNPVWGRSTDTFFLQTGNFAAAVPHSILFVYGYFWGSGETAAAGAAGLQALGVNGAIVFGLKWASGRPRPVYDATTGTTQRDKEFNFNIAEQSIDSGRWRWPSGHTSSMFAMAAAFHGFYPDKTWIPFVLYPLSGLMGFAMINGNYHWTSDVVAGATIGTVVGFTIGRNFRRMYAGTQKSVTKIDGKPVLDWYVTPRQSEQGMALALTALF
;
A
#
# COMPACT_ATOMS: atom_id res chain seq x y z
N VAL A 1 11.53 -47.54 21.86
CA VAL A 1 12.06 -47.09 20.56
C VAL A 1 10.96 -47.04 19.49
N SER A 2 9.68 -47.33 19.81
CA SER A 2 8.55 -47.39 18.84
C SER A 2 7.56 -46.24 18.95
N ALA A 3 7.75 -45.26 19.84
CA ALA A 3 6.80 -44.16 20.04
C ALA A 3 7.11 -42.84 19.26
N TRP A 4 8.22 -42.83 18.50
CA TRP A 4 8.71 -41.62 17.82
C TRP A 4 8.35 -41.51 16.33
N ARG A 5 7.64 -42.49 15.75
CA ARG A 5 7.32 -42.48 14.31
C ARG A 5 5.95 -41.99 13.93
N ASN A 6 5.03 -41.76 14.88
CA ASN A 6 3.66 -41.36 14.55
C ASN A 6 3.35 -39.84 14.72
N GLY A 7 4.36 -39.01 15.02
CA GLY A 7 4.16 -37.57 15.25
C GLY A 7 4.46 -36.68 14.04
N MET A 8 4.98 -37.21 12.94
CA MET A 8 5.48 -36.36 11.83
C MET A 8 4.55 -36.24 10.61
N ASN A 9 3.37 -36.85 10.63
CA ASN A 9 2.45 -36.80 9.49
C ASN A 9 1.34 -35.71 9.60
N ASN A 10 1.36 -34.84 10.60
CA ASN A 10 0.51 -33.67 10.70
C ASN A 10 1.26 -32.36 10.43
N ALA A 11 2.21 -32.36 9.52
CA ALA A 11 2.69 -31.13 8.91
C ALA A 11 1.51 -30.51 8.16
N LEU A 12 0.94 -29.45 8.72
CA LEU A 12 -0.06 -28.61 8.05
C LEU A 12 0.51 -28.23 6.68
N PRO A 13 -0.25 -28.41 5.59
CA PRO A 13 0.17 -27.88 4.30
C PRO A 13 0.26 -26.35 4.46
N LEU A 14 1.48 -25.81 4.41
CA LEU A 14 1.77 -24.37 4.39
C LEU A 14 1.36 -23.71 3.04
N ALA A 15 0.51 -24.35 2.29
CA ALA A 15 -0.10 -23.81 1.09
C ALA A 15 -1.62 -23.97 1.22
N PRO A 16 -2.39 -22.89 1.08
CA PRO A 16 -2.25 -21.81 0.10
C PRO A 16 -2.52 -20.39 0.66
N VAL A 17 -1.82 -19.95 1.67
CA VAL A 17 -2.08 -18.61 2.23
C VAL A 17 -1.52 -17.50 1.33
N PHE A 18 -0.52 -17.83 0.53
CA PHE A 18 0.04 -16.96 -0.50
C PHE A 18 0.16 -17.73 -1.82
N SER A 19 -0.97 -17.98 -2.47
CA SER A 19 -0.87 -18.27 -3.89
C SER A 19 -0.44 -16.97 -4.58
N LEU A 20 0.83 -16.93 -4.98
CA LEU A 20 1.38 -15.88 -5.85
C LEU A 20 0.43 -15.65 -7.05
N THR A 21 -0.26 -16.71 -7.49
CA THR A 21 -1.29 -16.72 -8.52
C THR A 21 -2.54 -15.92 -8.15
N ALA A 22 -2.99 -15.94 -6.88
CA ALA A 22 -4.13 -15.15 -6.45
C ALA A 22 -3.76 -13.67 -6.35
N LEU A 23 -2.56 -13.36 -5.86
CA LEU A 23 -2.02 -12.00 -5.81
C LEU A 23 -1.78 -11.45 -7.23
N VAL A 24 -1.19 -12.28 -8.12
CA VAL A 24 -0.95 -11.95 -9.52
C VAL A 24 -2.27 -11.80 -10.29
N LYS A 25 -3.28 -12.64 -10.05
CA LYS A 25 -4.62 -12.48 -10.66
C LYS A 25 -5.34 -11.24 -10.15
N ALA A 26 -5.26 -10.92 -8.88
CA ALA A 26 -5.76 -9.65 -8.35
C ALA A 26 -5.04 -8.45 -9.00
N CYS A 27 -3.73 -8.55 -9.24
CA CYS A 27 -2.97 -7.54 -9.97
C CYS A 27 -3.27 -7.52 -11.48
N GLN A 28 -3.54 -8.68 -12.10
CA GLN A 28 -3.86 -8.76 -13.55
C GLN A 28 -5.23 -8.20 -13.89
N VAL A 29 -6.22 -8.31 -13.01
CA VAL A 29 -7.53 -7.65 -13.19
C VAL A 29 -7.39 -6.12 -13.25
N VAL A 30 -6.35 -5.58 -12.61
CA VAL A 30 -6.04 -4.14 -12.61
C VAL A 30 -5.22 -3.73 -13.86
N ALA A 31 -4.56 -4.67 -14.57
CA ALA A 31 -3.58 -4.39 -15.61
C ALA A 31 -4.15 -4.31 -17.05
N SER A 32 -5.45 -4.52 -17.28
CA SER A 32 -6.05 -4.48 -18.63
C SER A 32 -6.35 -3.05 -19.11
N TYR A 33 -5.30 -2.26 -19.32
CA TYR A 33 -5.41 -0.94 -19.97
C TYR A 33 -4.43 -0.83 -21.13
N ALA A 34 -4.94 -0.30 -22.27
CA ALA A 34 -4.17 -0.11 -23.48
C ALA A 34 -2.96 0.83 -23.29
N PRO A 35 -1.82 0.54 -23.95
CA PRO A 35 -0.64 1.41 -23.88
C PRO A 35 -0.93 2.78 -24.50
N LEU A 36 -0.49 3.84 -23.80
CA LEU A 36 -0.55 5.20 -24.31
C LEU A 36 0.57 5.40 -25.34
N GLY A 37 0.22 5.65 -26.59
CA GLY A 37 1.18 5.87 -27.67
C GLY A 37 2.10 7.08 -27.45
N ASN A 38 3.34 6.98 -27.96
CA ASN A 38 4.33 8.06 -27.96
C ASN A 38 3.89 9.24 -28.83
N THR A 39 3.79 10.44 -28.26
CA THR A 39 3.62 11.69 -29.01
C THR A 39 4.60 12.77 -28.51
N SER A 40 5.12 13.57 -29.46
CA SER A 40 6.18 14.56 -29.27
C SER A 40 5.85 15.73 -28.35
N ALA A 41 6.90 16.30 -27.77
CA ALA A 41 6.94 17.11 -26.59
C ALA A 41 6.34 18.54 -26.71
N ALA A 42 5.36 18.83 -25.84
CA ALA A 42 5.18 20.17 -25.25
C ALA A 42 5.86 20.19 -23.88
N ALA A 43 6.34 21.36 -23.41
CA ALA A 43 7.01 21.47 -22.11
C ALA A 43 6.12 20.92 -20.98
N PRO A 44 6.60 19.95 -20.20
CA PRO A 44 5.75 19.21 -19.26
C PRO A 44 5.29 20.11 -18.11
N ALA A 45 4.00 20.11 -17.81
CA ALA A 45 3.52 20.67 -16.56
C ALA A 45 4.16 19.91 -15.39
N LYS A 46 4.74 20.67 -14.45
CA LYS A 46 5.36 20.08 -13.25
C LYS A 46 4.27 19.61 -12.30
N LEU A 47 3.95 18.32 -12.33
CA LEU A 47 3.07 17.72 -11.34
C LEU A 47 3.76 17.69 -9.97
N HIS A 48 3.00 17.95 -8.92
CA HIS A 48 3.48 18.01 -7.54
C HIS A 48 2.57 17.19 -6.61
N PHE A 49 2.97 17.04 -5.35
CA PHE A 49 2.28 16.22 -4.35
C PHE A 49 0.76 16.42 -4.29
N PHE A 50 0.27 17.65 -4.46
CA PHE A 50 -1.17 17.96 -4.38
C PHE A 50 -1.92 17.84 -5.71
N SER A 51 -1.24 17.50 -6.81
CA SER A 51 -1.89 17.37 -8.11
C SER A 51 -2.96 16.27 -8.06
N GLY A 52 -4.21 16.63 -8.37
CA GLY A 52 -5.34 15.72 -8.37
C GLY A 52 -5.63 15.03 -7.03
N LEU A 53 -5.22 15.58 -5.88
CA LEU A 53 -5.32 14.92 -4.58
C LEU A 53 -6.74 14.42 -4.27
N TRP A 54 -7.75 15.26 -4.45
CA TRP A 54 -9.12 14.91 -4.12
C TRP A 54 -9.72 13.89 -5.07
N SER A 55 -9.48 14.03 -6.38
CA SER A 55 -9.89 13.03 -7.37
C SER A 55 -9.17 11.69 -7.14
N ASN A 56 -7.88 11.72 -6.88
CA ASN A 56 -7.11 10.52 -6.57
C ASN A 56 -7.61 9.81 -5.30
N LEU A 57 -7.94 10.58 -4.25
CA LEU A 57 -8.54 10.04 -3.04
C LEU A 57 -9.90 9.39 -3.34
N ALA A 58 -10.78 10.07 -4.07
CA ALA A 58 -12.08 9.53 -4.46
C ALA A 58 -11.93 8.28 -5.33
N ASP A 59 -11.04 8.31 -6.32
CA ASP A 59 -10.77 7.19 -7.22
C ASP A 59 -10.19 5.97 -6.50
N THR A 60 -9.45 6.18 -5.40
CA THR A 60 -8.95 5.09 -4.57
C THR A 60 -10.10 4.22 -4.06
N PHE A 61 -11.25 4.80 -3.75
CA PHE A 61 -12.42 4.05 -3.27
C PHE A 61 -13.36 3.64 -4.40
N TRP A 62 -13.65 4.55 -5.34
CA TRP A 62 -14.76 4.43 -6.29
C TRP A 62 -14.32 4.40 -7.77
N GLY A 63 -13.05 4.61 -8.06
CA GLY A 63 -12.53 4.83 -9.41
C GLY A 63 -12.65 3.61 -10.35
N SER A 64 -12.93 2.41 -9.83
CA SER A 64 -13.21 1.24 -10.63
C SER A 64 -13.92 0.15 -9.82
N PRO A 65 -14.65 -0.80 -10.48
CA PRO A 65 -15.19 -1.97 -9.81
C PRO A 65 -14.14 -2.79 -9.06
N ALA A 66 -12.90 -2.84 -9.58
CA ALA A 66 -11.80 -3.54 -8.93
C ALA A 66 -11.38 -2.87 -7.60
N ASN A 67 -11.41 -1.53 -7.53
CA ASN A 67 -11.15 -0.80 -6.29
C ASN A 67 -12.22 -1.11 -5.25
N ILE A 68 -13.50 -1.05 -5.64
CA ILE A 68 -14.62 -1.39 -4.76
C ILE A 68 -14.48 -2.82 -4.25
N ALA A 69 -14.23 -3.79 -5.15
CA ALA A 69 -14.03 -5.19 -4.78
C ALA A 69 -12.86 -5.38 -3.81
N ALA A 70 -11.76 -4.68 -4.03
CA ALA A 70 -10.60 -4.73 -3.14
C ALA A 70 -10.93 -4.19 -1.75
N TRP A 71 -11.64 -3.05 -1.66
CA TRP A 71 -12.07 -2.52 -0.35
C TRP A 71 -13.03 -3.45 0.38
N VAL A 72 -13.97 -4.09 -0.33
CA VAL A 72 -14.85 -5.11 0.25
C VAL A 72 -14.05 -6.34 0.70
N SER A 73 -13.03 -6.73 -0.05
CA SER A 73 -12.19 -7.90 0.30
C SER A 73 -11.39 -7.71 1.59
N VAL A 74 -11.04 -6.48 1.98
CA VAL A 74 -10.24 -6.21 3.20
C VAL A 74 -10.94 -6.73 4.47
N PRO A 75 -12.15 -6.30 4.84
CA PRO A 75 -12.82 -6.83 6.02
C PRO A 75 -13.21 -8.31 5.86
N VAL A 76 -13.58 -8.76 4.66
CA VAL A 76 -13.93 -10.16 4.40
C VAL A 76 -12.73 -11.08 4.64
N ALA A 77 -11.59 -10.79 4.02
CA ALA A 77 -10.37 -11.57 4.21
C ALA A 77 -9.90 -11.53 5.67
N THR A 78 -9.93 -10.36 6.31
CA THR A 78 -9.62 -10.23 7.74
C THR A 78 -10.52 -11.15 8.57
N SER A 79 -11.84 -11.11 8.35
CA SER A 79 -12.80 -11.94 9.08
C SER A 79 -12.55 -13.44 8.86
N ILE A 80 -12.28 -13.86 7.64
CA ILE A 80 -11.96 -15.26 7.34
C ILE A 80 -10.70 -15.69 8.08
N ILE A 81 -9.59 -14.94 7.97
CA ILE A 81 -8.31 -15.29 8.56
C ILE A 81 -8.41 -15.39 10.09
N VAL A 82 -9.10 -14.42 10.72
CA VAL A 82 -9.30 -14.39 12.18
C VAL A 82 -10.18 -15.57 12.64
N ASN A 83 -11.31 -15.81 11.98
CA ASN A 83 -12.26 -16.84 12.41
C ASN A 83 -11.80 -18.27 12.08
N THR A 84 -10.88 -18.46 11.16
CA THR A 84 -10.25 -19.76 10.87
C THR A 84 -9.01 -20.02 11.72
N ASN A 85 -8.69 -19.14 12.68
CA ASN A 85 -7.51 -19.19 13.56
C ASN A 85 -6.17 -19.19 12.79
N ILE A 86 -6.12 -18.68 11.57
CA ILE A 86 -4.87 -18.56 10.79
C ILE A 86 -3.90 -17.62 11.50
N ASP A 87 -4.39 -16.49 12.02
CA ASP A 87 -3.59 -15.53 12.76
C ASP A 87 -2.88 -16.19 13.94
N GLU A 88 -3.61 -16.87 14.82
CA GLU A 88 -3.06 -17.58 15.97
C GLU A 88 -2.02 -18.63 15.54
N ARG A 89 -2.38 -19.50 14.58
CA ARG A 89 -1.50 -20.60 14.14
C ARG A 89 -0.20 -20.09 13.55
N VAL A 90 -0.26 -19.11 12.65
CA VAL A 90 0.92 -18.57 11.99
C VAL A 90 1.81 -17.85 13.00
N ASN A 91 1.26 -16.96 13.82
CA ASN A 91 2.04 -16.24 14.81
C ASN A 91 2.60 -17.18 15.90
N THR A 92 1.87 -18.23 16.28
CA THR A 92 2.39 -19.29 17.17
C THR A 92 3.56 -20.03 16.53
N ALA A 93 3.44 -20.39 15.25
CA ALA A 93 4.51 -21.11 14.53
C ALA A 93 5.80 -20.28 14.46
N VAL A 94 5.71 -19.00 14.07
CA VAL A 94 6.88 -18.12 13.98
C VAL A 94 7.45 -17.76 15.35
N SER A 95 6.60 -17.71 16.40
CA SER A 95 7.07 -17.49 17.78
C SER A 95 7.90 -18.64 18.31
N ARG A 96 7.53 -19.88 17.95
CA ARG A 96 8.25 -21.09 18.34
C ARG A 96 9.51 -21.29 17.53
N ASN A 97 9.42 -21.05 16.21
CA ASN A 97 10.50 -21.29 15.25
C ASN A 97 10.59 -20.12 14.28
N PRO A 98 11.20 -18.99 14.67
CA PRO A 98 11.35 -17.85 13.77
C PRO A 98 12.25 -18.21 12.58
N VAL A 99 11.89 -17.74 11.38
CA VAL A 99 12.64 -18.01 10.15
C VAL A 99 14.02 -17.35 10.17
N TRP A 100 14.11 -16.20 10.81
CA TRP A 100 15.38 -15.49 11.05
C TRP A 100 15.37 -14.81 12.41
N GLY A 101 16.53 -14.31 12.84
CA GLY A 101 16.70 -13.70 14.15
C GLY A 101 16.04 -12.32 14.28
N ARG A 102 15.79 -11.93 15.52
CA ARG A 102 15.11 -10.68 15.89
C ARG A 102 15.79 -9.40 15.35
N SER A 103 17.11 -9.43 15.16
CA SER A 103 17.85 -8.33 14.56
C SER A 103 17.38 -8.01 13.14
N THR A 104 17.08 -9.04 12.34
CA THR A 104 16.55 -8.90 10.99
C THR A 104 15.14 -8.29 11.01
N ASP A 105 14.27 -8.77 11.91
CA ASP A 105 12.92 -8.18 12.06
C ASP A 105 12.98 -6.72 12.47
N THR A 106 13.88 -6.39 13.40
CA THR A 106 14.11 -5.01 13.85
C THR A 106 14.63 -4.12 12.73
N PHE A 107 15.53 -4.64 11.90
CA PHE A 107 16.00 -3.92 10.71
C PHE A 107 14.82 -3.56 9.78
N PHE A 108 13.96 -4.53 9.44
CA PHE A 108 12.78 -4.26 8.63
C PHE A 108 11.82 -3.27 9.30
N LEU A 109 11.59 -3.40 10.60
CA LEU A 109 10.74 -2.49 11.37
C LEU A 109 11.25 -1.05 11.32
N GLN A 110 12.55 -0.85 11.49
CA GLN A 110 13.14 0.48 11.52
C GLN A 110 13.28 1.12 10.14
N THR A 111 13.55 0.31 9.12
CA THR A 111 13.85 0.82 7.77
C THR A 111 12.65 0.86 6.84
N GLY A 112 11.59 0.09 7.10
CA GLY A 112 10.52 -0.15 6.14
C GLY A 112 9.80 1.11 5.64
N ASN A 113 9.49 2.05 6.50
CA ASN A 113 8.85 3.30 6.09
C ASN A 113 9.81 4.19 5.27
N PHE A 114 11.10 4.20 5.60
CA PHE A 114 12.12 4.90 4.81
C PHE A 114 12.31 4.23 3.44
N ALA A 115 12.37 2.89 3.42
CA ALA A 115 12.49 2.14 2.18
C ALA A 115 11.32 2.41 1.23
N ALA A 116 10.12 2.66 1.74
CA ALA A 116 8.98 3.04 0.94
C ALA A 116 9.06 4.49 0.42
N ALA A 117 9.53 5.44 1.25
CA ALA A 117 9.50 6.86 0.92
C ALA A 117 10.71 7.33 0.10
N VAL A 118 11.90 6.81 0.38
CA VAL A 118 13.16 7.29 -0.20
C VAL A 118 13.18 7.22 -1.73
N PRO A 119 12.80 6.12 -2.40
CA PRO A 119 12.85 6.06 -3.87
C PRO A 119 12.02 7.15 -4.53
N HIS A 120 10.81 7.38 -4.05
CA HIS A 120 9.92 8.41 -4.59
C HIS A 120 10.41 9.83 -4.28
N SER A 121 10.99 10.04 -3.09
CA SER A 121 11.59 11.34 -2.73
C SER A 121 12.77 11.68 -3.62
N ILE A 122 13.63 10.70 -3.88
CA ILE A 122 14.78 10.88 -4.81
C ILE A 122 14.29 11.22 -6.22
N LEU A 123 13.31 10.46 -6.74
CA LEU A 123 12.77 10.73 -8.07
C LEU A 123 12.09 12.10 -8.16
N PHE A 124 11.35 12.49 -7.12
CA PHE A 124 10.70 13.79 -7.09
C PHE A 124 11.72 14.93 -7.10
N VAL A 125 12.69 14.89 -6.17
CA VAL A 125 13.71 15.93 -6.06
C VAL A 125 14.59 15.98 -7.32
N TYR A 126 15.11 14.83 -7.75
CA TYR A 126 15.94 14.76 -8.95
C TYR A 126 15.17 15.23 -10.20
N GLY A 127 13.96 14.72 -10.40
CA GLY A 127 13.15 15.07 -11.55
C GLY A 127 12.73 16.54 -11.56
N TYR A 128 12.50 17.12 -10.38
CA TYR A 128 12.09 18.51 -10.24
C TYR A 128 13.23 19.49 -10.58
N PHE A 129 14.46 19.21 -10.14
CA PHE A 129 15.58 20.13 -10.27
C PHE A 129 16.49 19.85 -11.49
N TRP A 130 16.71 18.59 -11.84
CA TRP A 130 17.68 18.17 -12.84
C TRP A 130 17.17 17.21 -13.90
N GLY A 131 16.06 16.52 -13.64
CA GLY A 131 15.54 15.45 -14.49
C GLY A 131 14.40 15.91 -15.38
N SER A 132 13.62 14.92 -15.82
CA SER A 132 12.41 15.12 -16.63
C SER A 132 11.20 15.35 -15.77
N GLY A 133 10.18 16.02 -16.33
CA GLY A 133 8.86 16.13 -15.71
C GLY A 133 8.20 14.78 -15.43
N GLU A 134 8.51 13.74 -16.22
CA GLU A 134 8.06 12.37 -15.98
C GLU A 134 8.63 11.82 -14.68
N THR A 135 9.92 11.98 -14.44
CA THR A 135 10.59 11.53 -13.21
C THR A 135 10.03 12.26 -11.99
N ALA A 136 9.82 13.58 -12.11
CA ALA A 136 9.19 14.35 -11.04
C ALA A 136 7.76 13.89 -10.75
N ALA A 137 6.97 13.63 -11.80
CA ALA A 137 5.59 13.14 -11.68
C ALA A 137 5.53 11.75 -11.04
N ALA A 138 6.43 10.84 -11.40
CA ALA A 138 6.54 9.52 -10.78
C ALA A 138 6.87 9.61 -9.27
N GLY A 139 7.80 10.50 -8.92
CA GLY A 139 8.13 10.78 -7.52
C GLY A 139 6.96 11.36 -6.75
N ALA A 140 6.28 12.37 -7.32
CA ALA A 140 5.10 12.99 -6.73
C ALA A 140 3.95 12.00 -6.54
N ALA A 141 3.72 11.11 -7.51
CA ALA A 141 2.72 10.05 -7.44
C ALA A 141 2.94 9.15 -6.22
N GLY A 142 4.17 8.68 -6.03
CA GLY A 142 4.49 7.81 -4.90
C GLY A 142 4.41 8.50 -3.56
N LEU A 143 4.88 9.75 -3.47
CA LEU A 143 4.74 10.54 -2.23
C LEU A 143 3.28 10.78 -1.88
N GLN A 144 2.43 11.13 -2.85
CA GLN A 144 1.00 11.27 -2.62
C GLN A 144 0.36 9.93 -2.23
N ALA A 145 0.73 8.84 -2.88
CA ALA A 145 0.23 7.51 -2.55
C ALA A 145 0.58 7.13 -1.10
N LEU A 146 1.81 7.39 -0.66
CA LEU A 146 2.22 7.15 0.72
C LEU A 146 1.47 8.02 1.72
N GLY A 147 1.25 9.30 1.40
CA GLY A 147 0.49 10.23 2.25
C GLY A 147 -0.97 9.79 2.41
N VAL A 148 -1.65 9.50 1.30
CA VAL A 148 -3.05 9.02 1.29
C VAL A 148 -3.17 7.68 2.00
N ASN A 149 -2.28 6.73 1.68
CA ASN A 149 -2.23 5.42 2.35
C ASN A 149 -2.01 5.58 3.86
N GLY A 150 -1.08 6.44 4.26
CA GLY A 150 -0.79 6.71 5.68
C GLY A 150 -2.01 7.24 6.42
N ALA A 151 -2.73 8.19 5.84
CA ALA A 151 -3.94 8.75 6.43
C ALA A 151 -5.06 7.70 6.59
N ILE A 152 -5.29 6.88 5.55
CA ILE A 152 -6.28 5.80 5.59
C ILE A 152 -5.91 4.76 6.66
N VAL A 153 -4.66 4.29 6.64
CA VAL A 153 -4.17 3.28 7.59
C VAL A 153 -4.23 3.79 9.03
N PHE A 154 -3.88 5.06 9.25
CA PHE A 154 -3.99 5.69 10.56
C PHE A 154 -5.43 5.70 11.06
N GLY A 155 -6.38 6.13 10.22
CA GLY A 155 -7.81 6.13 10.56
C GLY A 155 -8.34 4.72 10.87
N LEU A 156 -7.95 3.72 10.09
CA LEU A 156 -8.35 2.33 10.31
C LEU A 156 -7.72 1.75 11.60
N LYS A 157 -6.48 2.08 11.91
CA LYS A 157 -5.85 1.70 13.17
C LYS A 157 -6.58 2.29 14.37
N TRP A 158 -6.91 3.57 14.27
CA TRP A 158 -7.69 4.25 15.31
C TRP A 158 -9.05 3.59 15.49
N ALA A 159 -9.75 3.29 14.40
CA ALA A 159 -11.09 2.70 14.44
C ALA A 159 -11.09 1.25 14.94
N SER A 160 -10.05 0.47 14.66
CA SER A 160 -10.03 -0.97 14.94
C SER A 160 -9.51 -1.33 16.34
N GLY A 161 -8.65 -0.51 16.92
CA GLY A 161 -8.08 -0.73 18.25
C GLY A 161 -7.50 -2.13 18.48
N ARG A 162 -6.87 -2.75 17.47
CA ARG A 162 -6.38 -4.12 17.56
C ARG A 162 -5.02 -4.22 18.25
N PRO A 163 -4.83 -5.11 19.24
CA PRO A 163 -3.54 -5.32 19.90
C PRO A 163 -2.57 -6.13 19.04
N ARG A 164 -1.28 -6.10 19.40
CA ARG A 164 -0.27 -6.95 18.77
C ARG A 164 -0.40 -8.41 19.21
N PRO A 165 0.19 -9.35 18.43
CA PRO A 165 0.36 -10.73 18.86
C PRO A 165 1.15 -10.82 20.18
N VAL A 166 0.68 -11.63 21.10
CA VAL A 166 1.35 -11.91 22.38
C VAL A 166 1.51 -13.42 22.52
N TYR A 167 2.75 -13.91 22.42
CA TYR A 167 3.05 -15.33 22.65
C TYR A 167 3.08 -15.61 24.14
N ASP A 168 2.26 -16.57 24.57
CA ASP A 168 2.22 -17.06 25.94
C ASP A 168 2.99 -18.39 26.03
N ALA A 169 4.13 -18.37 26.70
CA ALA A 169 4.97 -19.54 26.85
C ALA A 169 4.31 -20.65 27.70
N THR A 170 3.33 -20.29 28.56
CA THR A 170 2.64 -21.25 29.42
C THR A 170 1.66 -22.10 28.61
N THR A 171 0.90 -21.48 27.74
CA THR A 171 -0.04 -22.19 26.86
C THR A 171 0.62 -22.65 25.55
N GLY A 172 1.78 -22.06 25.23
CA GLY A 172 2.49 -22.32 23.99
C GLY A 172 1.78 -21.78 22.75
N THR A 173 0.85 -20.82 22.89
CA THR A 173 0.07 -20.24 21.80
C THR A 173 0.17 -18.71 21.79
N THR A 174 -0.15 -18.12 20.65
CA THR A 174 -0.24 -16.66 20.54
C THR A 174 -1.69 -16.25 20.80
N GLN A 175 -1.86 -15.30 21.71
CA GLN A 175 -3.14 -14.84 22.21
C GLN A 175 -3.58 -13.52 21.57
N ARG A 176 -4.87 -13.19 21.69
CA ARG A 176 -5.49 -11.90 21.40
C ARG A 176 -5.72 -11.61 19.90
N ASP A 177 -5.75 -12.63 19.06
CA ASP A 177 -5.98 -12.52 17.63
C ASP A 177 -7.37 -11.97 17.27
N LYS A 178 -8.38 -12.25 18.09
CA LYS A 178 -9.79 -11.83 17.90
C LYS A 178 -10.16 -10.53 18.62
N GLU A 179 -9.21 -9.91 19.34
CA GLU A 179 -9.48 -8.69 20.07
C GLU A 179 -9.45 -7.47 19.15
N PHE A 180 -10.63 -6.94 18.85
CA PHE A 180 -10.82 -5.63 18.25
C PHE A 180 -11.59 -4.74 19.24
N ASN A 181 -11.17 -3.48 19.38
CA ASN A 181 -11.91 -2.49 20.16
C ASN A 181 -12.33 -1.35 19.23
N PHE A 182 -13.58 -1.38 18.78
CA PHE A 182 -14.15 -0.36 17.91
C PHE A 182 -14.66 0.88 18.66
N ASN A 183 -14.45 0.97 19.97
CA ASN A 183 -14.79 2.16 20.75
C ASN A 183 -13.70 3.25 20.52
N ILE A 184 -13.94 4.12 19.55
CA ILE A 184 -13.01 5.19 19.13
C ILE A 184 -12.70 6.14 20.29
N ALA A 185 -13.64 6.35 21.21
CA ALA A 185 -13.45 7.26 22.34
C ALA A 185 -12.45 6.74 23.39
N GLU A 186 -12.24 5.43 23.44
CA GLU A 186 -11.30 4.77 24.35
C GLU A 186 -9.90 4.57 23.73
N GLN A 187 -9.70 4.93 22.45
CA GLN A 187 -8.41 4.73 21.79
C GLN A 187 -7.40 5.77 22.27
N SER A 188 -6.23 5.29 22.67
CA SER A 188 -5.06 6.11 22.99
C SER A 188 -3.88 5.68 22.13
N ILE A 189 -3.03 6.64 21.74
CA ILE A 189 -1.79 6.37 20.99
C ILE A 189 -0.89 5.42 21.79
N ASP A 190 -0.88 5.52 23.11
CA ASP A 190 -0.04 4.71 23.99
C ASP A 190 -0.64 3.33 24.32
N SER A 191 -1.86 3.02 23.86
CA SER A 191 -2.57 1.79 24.20
C SER A 191 -1.91 0.51 23.65
N GLY A 192 -0.96 0.61 22.73
CA GLY A 192 -0.38 -0.53 22.02
C GLY A 192 -1.36 -1.24 21.07
N ARG A 193 -2.55 -0.68 20.87
CA ARG A 193 -3.68 -1.25 20.12
C ARG A 193 -3.79 -0.68 18.69
N TRP A 194 -2.67 -0.56 17.99
CA TRP A 194 -2.58 0.10 16.67
C TRP A 194 -2.05 -0.86 15.61
N ARG A 195 -2.61 -2.07 15.52
CA ARG A 195 -2.01 -3.10 14.66
C ARG A 195 -2.73 -3.31 13.34
N TRP A 196 -4.05 -3.23 13.29
CA TRP A 196 -4.78 -3.44 12.05
C TRP A 196 -5.12 -2.11 11.35
N PRO A 197 -4.82 -2.01 10.04
CA PRO A 197 -3.97 -2.85 9.22
C PRO A 197 -2.46 -2.58 9.42
N SER A 198 -1.58 -3.44 8.84
CA SER A 198 -0.13 -3.26 8.94
C SER A 198 0.35 -2.04 8.14
N GLY A 199 0.92 -1.05 8.84
CA GLY A 199 1.41 0.19 8.23
C GLY A 199 2.65 -0.01 7.34
N HIS A 200 3.65 -0.75 7.83
CA HIS A 200 4.87 -1.05 7.07
C HIS A 200 4.56 -1.82 5.78
N THR A 201 3.72 -2.84 5.88
CA THR A 201 3.27 -3.61 4.71
C THR A 201 2.55 -2.71 3.72
N SER A 202 1.57 -1.92 4.19
CA SER A 202 0.80 -1.06 3.29
C SER A 202 1.65 0.01 2.61
N SER A 203 2.60 0.60 3.31
CA SER A 203 3.52 1.60 2.73
C SER A 203 4.41 0.99 1.64
N MET A 204 4.98 -0.19 1.88
CA MET A 204 5.79 -0.89 0.87
C MET A 204 4.96 -1.29 -0.36
N PHE A 205 3.75 -1.81 -0.16
CA PHE A 205 2.85 -2.13 -1.27
C PHE A 205 2.35 -0.86 -1.99
N ALA A 206 2.10 0.25 -1.28
CA ALA A 206 1.73 1.51 -1.90
C ALA A 206 2.87 2.07 -2.77
N MET A 207 4.10 2.01 -2.29
CA MET A 207 5.31 2.37 -3.06
C MET A 207 5.42 1.53 -4.34
N ALA A 208 5.39 0.21 -4.20
CA ALA A 208 5.50 -0.73 -5.33
C ALA A 208 4.38 -0.51 -6.36
N ALA A 209 3.16 -0.34 -5.87
CA ALA A 209 1.98 -0.16 -6.70
C ALA A 209 1.94 1.21 -7.39
N ALA A 210 2.45 2.27 -6.75
CA ALA A 210 2.57 3.58 -7.37
C ALA A 210 3.55 3.55 -8.55
N PHE A 211 4.70 2.88 -8.40
CA PHE A 211 5.61 2.64 -9.52
C PHE A 211 4.97 1.83 -10.63
N HIS A 212 4.30 0.73 -10.29
CA HIS A 212 3.63 -0.12 -11.26
C HIS A 212 2.52 0.63 -12.02
N GLY A 213 1.70 1.41 -11.33
CA GLY A 213 0.64 2.21 -11.94
C GLY A 213 1.18 3.34 -12.82
N PHE A 214 2.31 3.94 -12.45
CA PHE A 214 2.93 5.02 -13.22
C PHE A 214 3.72 4.49 -14.44
N TYR A 215 4.40 3.34 -14.30
CA TYR A 215 5.21 2.71 -15.35
C TYR A 215 4.65 1.33 -15.74
N PRO A 216 3.45 1.26 -16.35
CA PRO A 216 2.80 -0.02 -16.65
C PRO A 216 3.61 -0.90 -17.62
N ASP A 217 4.43 -0.28 -18.47
CA ASP A 217 5.25 -0.98 -19.48
C ASP A 217 6.54 -1.57 -18.89
N LYS A 218 6.87 -1.26 -17.62
CA LYS A 218 8.07 -1.77 -16.95
C LYS A 218 7.76 -3.07 -16.22
N THR A 219 7.77 -4.17 -16.96
CA THR A 219 7.37 -5.50 -16.45
C THR A 219 8.19 -5.99 -15.25
N TRP A 220 9.44 -5.55 -15.09
CA TRP A 220 10.27 -5.92 -13.94
C TRP A 220 9.73 -5.37 -12.60
N ILE A 221 9.00 -4.23 -12.61
CA ILE A 221 8.51 -3.58 -11.40
C ILE A 221 7.66 -4.52 -10.54
N PRO A 222 6.59 -5.15 -11.05
CA PRO A 222 5.80 -6.06 -10.24
C PRO A 222 6.59 -7.29 -9.77
N PHE A 223 7.52 -7.80 -10.57
CA PHE A 223 8.30 -8.98 -10.22
C PHE A 223 9.38 -8.72 -9.16
N VAL A 224 9.81 -7.48 -8.97
CA VAL A 224 10.82 -7.11 -7.97
C VAL A 224 10.18 -6.46 -6.75
N LEU A 225 9.34 -5.44 -6.96
CA LEU A 225 8.88 -4.61 -5.85
C LEU A 225 7.78 -5.27 -5.01
N TYR A 226 6.87 -6.07 -5.60
CA TYR A 226 5.87 -6.78 -4.79
C TYR A 226 6.47 -7.90 -3.93
N PRO A 227 7.41 -8.74 -4.41
CA PRO A 227 8.11 -9.67 -3.53
C PRO A 227 8.87 -8.99 -2.38
N LEU A 228 9.55 -7.86 -2.64
CA LEU A 228 10.19 -7.07 -1.58
C LEU A 228 9.17 -6.53 -0.56
N SER A 229 8.01 -6.07 -1.04
CA SER A 229 6.91 -5.65 -0.17
C SER A 229 6.34 -6.82 0.64
N GLY A 230 6.25 -8.01 0.03
CA GLY A 230 5.86 -9.25 0.69
C GLY A 230 6.85 -9.67 1.77
N LEU A 231 8.15 -9.53 1.51
CA LEU A 231 9.21 -9.79 2.49
C LEU A 231 9.08 -8.87 3.71
N MET A 232 8.76 -7.59 3.50
CA MET A 232 8.43 -6.66 4.58
C MET A 232 7.24 -7.16 5.41
N GLY A 233 6.15 -7.57 4.73
CA GLY A 233 4.97 -8.11 5.40
C GLY A 233 5.31 -9.35 6.23
N PHE A 234 6.12 -10.25 5.67
CA PHE A 234 6.57 -11.45 6.37
C PHE A 234 7.43 -11.11 7.61
N ALA A 235 8.33 -10.14 7.51
CA ALA A 235 9.12 -9.67 8.65
C ALA A 235 8.24 -9.13 9.79
N MET A 236 7.11 -8.47 9.45
CA MET A 236 6.16 -8.00 10.46
C MET A 236 5.46 -9.15 11.19
N ILE A 237 5.21 -10.28 10.51
CA ILE A 237 4.67 -11.49 11.14
C ILE A 237 5.75 -12.21 11.96
N ASN A 238 6.92 -12.44 11.38
CA ASN A 238 8.03 -13.18 12.02
C ASN A 238 8.46 -12.52 13.33
N GLY A 239 8.50 -11.19 13.37
CA GLY A 239 8.82 -10.41 14.58
C GLY A 239 7.65 -10.25 15.58
N ASN A 240 6.48 -10.85 15.32
CA ASN A 240 5.26 -10.69 16.13
C ASN A 240 4.84 -9.21 16.29
N TYR A 241 5.10 -8.38 15.30
CA TYR A 241 4.62 -6.99 15.28
C TYR A 241 3.18 -6.88 14.79
N HIS A 242 2.79 -7.80 13.88
CA HIS A 242 1.50 -7.83 13.23
C HIS A 242 0.95 -9.25 13.08
N TRP A 243 -0.35 -9.35 13.00
CA TRP A 243 -1.07 -10.56 12.61
C TRP A 243 -1.02 -10.77 11.09
N THR A 244 -1.21 -12.01 10.63
CA THR A 244 -1.30 -12.31 9.20
C THR A 244 -2.38 -11.51 8.50
N SER A 245 -3.56 -11.38 9.14
CA SER A 245 -4.66 -10.59 8.61
C SER A 245 -4.35 -9.09 8.54
N ASP A 246 -3.53 -8.54 9.47
CA ASP A 246 -3.07 -7.15 9.39
C ASP A 246 -2.21 -6.91 8.15
N VAL A 247 -1.35 -7.89 7.85
CA VAL A 247 -0.45 -7.85 6.69
C VAL A 247 -1.22 -7.97 5.39
N VAL A 248 -2.18 -8.88 5.29
CA VAL A 248 -3.04 -9.05 4.10
C VAL A 248 -3.87 -7.79 3.86
N ALA A 249 -4.49 -7.23 4.91
CA ALA A 249 -5.22 -5.98 4.81
C ALA A 249 -4.32 -4.82 4.36
N GLY A 250 -3.13 -4.69 4.97
CA GLY A 250 -2.16 -3.66 4.59
C GLY A 250 -1.70 -3.78 3.14
N ALA A 251 -1.39 -5.01 2.68
CA ALA A 251 -0.98 -5.26 1.31
C ALA A 251 -2.08 -4.86 0.30
N THR A 252 -3.32 -5.21 0.57
CA THR A 252 -4.46 -4.88 -0.29
C THR A 252 -4.68 -3.37 -0.35
N ILE A 253 -4.74 -2.70 0.80
CA ILE A 253 -4.94 -1.25 0.90
C ILE A 253 -3.81 -0.51 0.17
N GLY A 254 -2.55 -0.83 0.48
CA GLY A 254 -1.40 -0.21 -0.17
C GLY A 254 -1.41 -0.38 -1.68
N THR A 255 -1.74 -1.58 -2.16
CA THR A 255 -1.82 -1.85 -3.62
C THR A 255 -2.89 -1.00 -4.30
N VAL A 256 -4.09 -0.92 -3.75
CA VAL A 256 -5.18 -0.14 -4.35
C VAL A 256 -4.85 1.34 -4.37
N VAL A 257 -4.40 1.88 -3.25
CA VAL A 257 -4.04 3.30 -3.14
C VAL A 257 -2.89 3.64 -4.09
N GLY A 258 -1.80 2.88 -4.02
CA GLY A 258 -0.61 3.15 -4.82
C GLY A 258 -0.88 3.04 -6.31
N PHE A 259 -1.51 1.94 -6.75
CA PHE A 259 -1.79 1.73 -8.17
C PHE A 259 -2.74 2.78 -8.76
N THR A 260 -3.80 3.12 -8.02
CA THR A 260 -4.76 4.14 -8.48
C THR A 260 -4.08 5.49 -8.65
N ILE A 261 -3.33 5.94 -7.65
CA ILE A 261 -2.65 7.24 -7.69
C ILE A 261 -1.55 7.22 -8.76
N GLY A 262 -0.72 6.18 -8.82
CA GLY A 262 0.32 6.07 -9.84
C GLY A 262 -0.22 6.15 -11.26
N ARG A 263 -1.29 5.39 -11.54
CA ARG A 263 -1.99 5.41 -12.84
C ARG A 263 -2.59 6.79 -13.16
N ASN A 264 -3.20 7.44 -12.19
CA ASN A 264 -3.79 8.75 -12.40
C ASN A 264 -2.72 9.81 -12.66
N PHE A 265 -1.59 9.78 -11.95
CA PHE A 265 -0.45 10.64 -12.26
C PHE A 265 0.13 10.39 -13.65
N ARG A 266 0.22 9.12 -14.09
CA ARG A 266 0.62 8.79 -15.47
C ARG A 266 -0.33 9.41 -16.49
N ARG A 267 -1.65 9.33 -16.25
CA ARG A 267 -2.67 9.95 -17.12
C ARG A 267 -2.55 11.48 -17.13
N MET A 268 -2.43 12.12 -15.96
CA MET A 268 -2.23 13.55 -15.86
C MET A 268 -0.98 13.98 -16.62
N TYR A 269 0.15 13.28 -16.41
CA TYR A 269 1.39 13.57 -17.11
C TYR A 269 1.22 13.41 -18.64
N ALA A 270 0.62 12.34 -19.12
CA ALA A 270 0.35 12.14 -20.54
C ALA A 270 -0.62 13.18 -21.10
N GLY A 271 -1.59 13.63 -20.31
CA GLY A 271 -2.51 14.71 -20.68
C GLY A 271 -1.82 16.05 -20.85
N THR A 272 -0.82 16.35 -20.00
CA THR A 272 0.00 17.56 -20.13
C THR A 272 0.95 17.54 -21.33
N GLN A 273 1.30 16.34 -21.82
CA GLN A 273 2.10 16.17 -23.04
C GLN A 273 1.27 16.35 -24.32
N LYS A 274 -0.01 16.01 -24.27
CA LYS A 274 -0.95 16.30 -25.37
C LYS A 274 -1.41 17.74 -25.17
N SER A 275 -0.74 18.70 -25.84
CA SER A 275 -1.30 20.04 -25.96
C SER A 275 -2.77 19.91 -26.38
N VAL A 276 -3.66 20.33 -25.48
CA VAL A 276 -5.11 20.46 -25.58
C VAL A 276 -5.69 19.95 -26.90
N THR A 277 -5.75 18.63 -27.09
CA THR A 277 -6.53 18.08 -28.17
C THR A 277 -7.92 17.85 -27.59
N LYS A 278 -8.87 18.65 -28.08
CA LYS A 278 -10.28 18.52 -27.74
C LYS A 278 -10.72 17.07 -27.97
N ILE A 279 -11.18 16.39 -26.93
CA ILE A 279 -11.94 15.16 -27.09
C ILE A 279 -13.37 15.60 -27.40
N ASP A 280 -13.86 15.30 -28.62
CA ASP A 280 -15.18 15.70 -29.12
C ASP A 280 -15.48 17.22 -29.08
N GLY A 281 -14.44 18.05 -29.30
CA GLY A 281 -14.62 19.50 -29.37
C GLY A 281 -14.87 20.19 -28.03
N LYS A 282 -14.92 19.47 -26.91
CA LYS A 282 -15.12 20.03 -25.58
C LYS A 282 -13.82 20.05 -24.76
N PRO A 283 -13.48 21.15 -24.08
CA PRO A 283 -12.33 21.16 -23.17
C PRO A 283 -12.60 20.20 -22.00
N VAL A 284 -11.62 19.35 -21.68
CA VAL A 284 -11.67 18.57 -20.44
C VAL A 284 -11.27 19.51 -19.31
N LEU A 285 -12.24 19.86 -18.48
CA LEU A 285 -12.02 20.72 -17.32
C LEU A 285 -11.51 19.85 -16.16
N ASP A 286 -10.28 20.09 -15.74
CA ASP A 286 -9.73 19.45 -14.55
C ASP A 286 -9.40 20.51 -13.50
N TRP A 287 -9.85 20.28 -12.25
CA TRP A 287 -9.73 21.24 -11.16
C TRP A 287 -8.67 20.77 -10.17
N TYR A 288 -7.74 21.66 -9.85
CA TYR A 288 -6.68 21.42 -8.87
C TYR A 288 -6.70 22.46 -7.77
N VAL A 289 -6.59 22.02 -6.53
CA VAL A 289 -6.32 22.92 -5.40
C VAL A 289 -4.82 22.93 -5.15
N THR A 290 -4.19 24.08 -5.35
CA THR A 290 -2.74 24.23 -5.14
C THR A 290 -2.47 25.27 -4.05
N PRO A 291 -1.54 24.99 -3.12
CA PRO A 291 -1.03 26.04 -2.24
C PRO A 291 -0.23 27.04 -3.08
N ARG A 292 -0.53 28.30 -2.92
CA ARG A 292 0.17 29.41 -3.58
C ARG A 292 0.63 30.41 -2.53
N GLN A 293 1.88 30.82 -2.63
CA GLN A 293 2.40 31.89 -1.81
C GLN A 293 1.89 33.23 -2.38
N SER A 294 1.25 34.03 -1.56
CA SER A 294 0.85 35.40 -1.86
C SER A 294 1.60 36.37 -0.94
N GLU A 295 1.59 37.63 -1.25
CA GLU A 295 2.20 38.67 -0.40
C GLU A 295 1.58 38.75 1.00
N GLN A 296 0.40 38.17 1.20
CA GLN A 296 -0.35 38.14 2.48
C GLN A 296 -0.23 36.77 3.19
N GLY A 297 0.58 35.81 2.68
CA GLY A 297 0.76 34.48 3.25
C GLY A 297 0.40 33.34 2.30
N MET A 298 0.20 32.14 2.86
CA MET A 298 -0.18 30.95 2.09
C MET A 298 -1.67 30.96 1.77
N ALA A 299 -2.01 30.88 0.50
CA ALA A 299 -3.37 30.77 0.00
C ALA A 299 -3.56 29.45 -0.76
N LEU A 300 -4.79 28.94 -0.80
CA LEU A 300 -5.17 27.83 -1.67
C LEU A 300 -5.74 28.39 -2.97
N ALA A 301 -5.11 28.09 -4.08
CA ALA A 301 -5.58 28.46 -5.40
C ALA A 301 -6.32 27.30 -6.06
N LEU A 302 -7.52 27.56 -6.55
CA LEU A 302 -8.26 26.66 -7.43
C LEU A 302 -7.81 26.93 -8.86
N THR A 303 -7.16 25.94 -9.48
CA THR A 303 -6.66 26.05 -10.85
C THR A 303 -7.46 25.11 -11.74
N ALA A 304 -8.04 25.65 -12.81
CA ALA A 304 -8.65 24.85 -13.87
C ALA A 304 -7.67 24.73 -15.04
N LEU A 305 -7.50 23.52 -15.57
CA LEU A 305 -6.86 23.28 -16.85
C LEU A 305 -7.95 23.10 -17.90
N PHE A 306 -7.90 23.92 -18.93
CA PHE A 306 -8.84 23.91 -20.07
C PHE A 306 -8.24 23.14 -21.23
#